data_f6dd114874b68607b1c960a6960d1d84
#
_entry.id   f6dd114874b68607b1c960a6960d1d84
#
_cell.length_a   1.000
_cell.length_b   1.000
_cell.length_c   1.000
_cell.angle_alpha   90.00
_cell.angle_beta   90.00
_cell.angle_gamma   90.00
#
_symmetry.space_group_name_H-M   'P 1'
#
loop_
_entity.id
_entity.type
_entity.pdbx_description
1 polymer ?
#
loop_
_entity_poly.entity_id
_entity_poly.type
_entity_poly.pdbx_seq_one_letter_code
_entity_poly.pdbx_strand_id
1 'polypeptide(L)'
;WGRPSNILLACNQEQKEEYLFPAIKGEKFDALAMTEPGAGSDVRGMKCFAKKDGEDFIINGTKHFISHANIADFVIVFIATGEEETPKGKKKLITCFLVDRGTPGFQIKDGYNSVSHRGYQNCILTFDNCRLPSSKILGELHKGFDVANEWLYATRITVAAMCVGRARRVFNYALEWSSEREQFGQKIGKFQGVSFKLADMITKIDAADFLTLNSAWRLDNNLSANREVALSLIHISEPTRLATI
;
A
#
# COMPACT_ATOMS: atom_id res chain seq x y z
N TRP A 1 -14.39 5.88 4.06
CA TRP A 1 -13.44 5.19 4.46
C TRP A 1 -12.73 4.24 3.48
N GLY A 2 -12.37 3.02 3.71
CA GLY A 2 -11.59 2.24 2.76
C GLY A 2 -12.47 1.71 1.61
N ARG A 3 -11.99 1.83 0.39
CA ARG A 3 -12.46 0.96 -0.69
C ARG A 3 -11.94 -0.45 -0.37
N PRO A 4 -12.66 -1.52 -0.73
CA PRO A 4 -12.14 -2.88 -0.62
C PRO A 4 -10.83 -3.00 -1.40
N SER A 5 -9.89 -3.77 -0.89
CA SER A 5 -8.63 -4.01 -1.59
C SER A 5 -8.90 -4.71 -2.92
N ASN A 6 -8.32 -4.20 -4.01
CA ASN A 6 -8.40 -4.88 -5.31
C ASN A 6 -7.72 -6.26 -5.33
N ILE A 7 -6.95 -6.61 -4.31
CA ILE A 7 -6.48 -7.99 -4.09
C ILE A 7 -7.64 -9.00 -4.04
N LEU A 8 -8.81 -8.59 -3.54
CA LEU A 8 -10.01 -9.43 -3.48
C LEU A 8 -10.55 -9.81 -4.86
N LEU A 9 -10.06 -9.23 -5.95
CA LEU A 9 -10.38 -9.68 -7.31
C LEU A 9 -9.83 -11.10 -7.59
N ALA A 10 -8.83 -11.56 -6.84
CA ALA A 10 -8.31 -12.92 -6.89
C ALA A 10 -9.22 -13.96 -6.17
N CYS A 11 -10.33 -13.54 -5.57
CA CYS A 11 -11.29 -14.42 -4.92
C CYS A 11 -11.94 -15.38 -5.94
N ASN A 12 -12.10 -16.66 -5.55
CA ASN A 12 -13.01 -17.58 -6.22
C ASN A 12 -14.48 -17.17 -5.96
N GLN A 13 -15.45 -17.89 -6.52
CA GLN A 13 -16.86 -17.50 -6.43
C GLN A 13 -17.38 -17.48 -4.98
N GLU A 14 -17.07 -18.48 -4.18
CA GLU A 14 -17.47 -18.56 -2.76
C GLU A 14 -16.85 -17.42 -1.95
N GLN A 15 -15.56 -17.18 -2.15
CA GLN A 15 -14.85 -16.07 -1.50
C GLN A 15 -15.37 -14.69 -1.92
N LYS A 16 -15.84 -14.53 -3.17
CA LYS A 16 -16.47 -13.27 -3.61
C LYS A 16 -17.76 -13.00 -2.84
N GLU A 17 -18.56 -14.04 -2.62
CA GLU A 17 -19.81 -13.92 -1.85
C GLU A 17 -19.54 -13.64 -0.36
N GLU A 18 -18.50 -14.27 0.19
CA GLU A 18 -18.17 -14.12 1.62
C GLU A 18 -17.42 -12.83 1.93
N TYR A 19 -16.52 -12.36 1.04
CA TYR A 19 -15.59 -11.25 1.31
C TYR A 19 -15.75 -10.05 0.38
N LEU A 20 -15.69 -10.26 -0.96
CA LEU A 20 -15.63 -9.17 -1.91
C LEU A 20 -16.94 -8.39 -1.98
N PHE A 21 -18.06 -9.07 -2.16
CA PHE A 21 -19.35 -8.37 -2.30
C PHE A 21 -19.78 -7.65 -1.02
N PRO A 22 -19.64 -8.24 0.19
CA PRO A 22 -19.88 -7.51 1.43
C PRO A 22 -18.91 -6.32 1.61
N ALA A 23 -17.64 -6.46 1.21
CA ALA A 23 -16.68 -5.36 1.28
C ALA A 23 -17.05 -4.21 0.33
N ILE A 24 -17.52 -4.50 -0.91
CA ILE A 24 -18.01 -3.49 -1.85
C ILE A 24 -19.23 -2.74 -1.29
N LYS A 25 -20.12 -3.46 -0.60
CA LYS A 25 -21.31 -2.86 0.04
C LYS A 25 -21.00 -2.08 1.32
N GLY A 26 -19.78 -2.20 1.85
CA GLY A 26 -19.38 -1.61 3.14
C GLY A 26 -19.91 -2.37 4.36
N GLU A 27 -20.31 -3.61 4.18
CA GLU A 27 -20.80 -4.51 5.24
C GLU A 27 -19.64 -5.23 5.96
N LYS A 28 -18.49 -5.39 5.28
CA LYS A 28 -17.25 -5.93 5.84
C LYS A 28 -16.07 -5.03 5.49
N PHE A 29 -15.08 -4.99 6.39
CA PHE A 29 -13.85 -4.24 6.22
C PHE A 29 -12.65 -5.19 6.19
N ASP A 30 -11.74 -4.96 5.24
CA ASP A 30 -10.49 -5.69 5.12
C ASP A 30 -9.30 -4.89 5.65
N ALA A 31 -8.27 -5.61 6.08
CA ALA A 31 -6.94 -5.05 6.30
C ALA A 31 -5.89 -5.90 5.58
N LEU A 32 -4.81 -5.25 5.12
CA LEU A 32 -3.74 -5.91 4.39
C LEU A 32 -2.51 -6.10 5.29
N ALA A 33 -2.04 -7.35 5.41
CA ALA A 33 -0.95 -7.73 6.28
C ALA A 33 0.22 -8.34 5.49
N MET A 34 1.24 -7.52 5.23
CA MET A 34 2.46 -7.95 4.52
C MET A 34 3.70 -7.76 5.38
N THR A 35 3.88 -6.56 5.95
CA THR A 35 5.10 -6.14 6.67
C THR A 35 5.28 -6.89 7.98
N GLU A 36 6.54 -7.20 8.31
CA GLU A 36 6.96 -7.83 9.57
C GLU A 36 8.00 -6.97 10.29
N PRO A 37 8.28 -7.20 11.59
CA PRO A 37 9.33 -6.48 12.30
C PRO A 37 10.71 -6.53 11.62
N GLY A 38 11.02 -7.62 10.93
CA GLY A 38 12.29 -7.81 10.22
C GLY A 38 12.20 -7.80 8.68
N ALA A 39 11.02 -7.53 8.10
CA ALA A 39 10.80 -7.59 6.66
C ALA A 39 9.83 -6.49 6.20
N GLY A 40 10.37 -5.41 5.68
CA GLY A 40 9.62 -4.30 5.07
C GLY A 40 9.85 -4.26 3.56
N SER A 41 10.88 -3.53 3.09
CA SER A 41 11.24 -3.48 1.66
C SER A 41 11.64 -4.85 1.12
N ASP A 42 12.34 -5.65 1.92
CA ASP A 42 12.61 -7.05 1.61
C ASP A 42 11.44 -7.94 2.07
N VAL A 43 10.35 -7.93 1.32
CA VAL A 43 9.17 -8.76 1.59
C VAL A 43 9.49 -10.25 1.63
N ARG A 44 10.47 -10.70 0.82
CA ARG A 44 10.87 -12.11 0.78
C ARG A 44 11.69 -12.54 1.99
N GLY A 45 12.20 -11.59 2.76
CA GLY A 45 12.82 -11.82 4.06
C GLY A 45 11.85 -12.17 5.20
N MET A 46 10.54 -12.25 4.92
CA MET A 46 9.51 -12.54 5.93
C MET A 46 9.81 -13.85 6.71
N LYS A 47 9.49 -13.84 8.00
CA LYS A 47 9.64 -14.98 8.91
C LYS A 47 8.32 -15.66 9.27
N CYS A 48 7.19 -14.96 9.06
CA CYS A 48 5.87 -15.54 9.22
C CYS A 48 5.72 -16.70 8.23
N PHE A 49 5.37 -17.87 8.71
CA PHE A 49 5.29 -19.08 7.89
C PHE A 49 4.00 -19.85 8.15
N ALA A 50 3.54 -20.59 7.15
CA ALA A 50 2.45 -21.54 7.23
C ALA A 50 2.96 -22.94 6.85
N LYS A 51 2.80 -23.88 7.77
CA LYS A 51 3.12 -25.28 7.55
C LYS A 51 1.86 -26.04 7.17
N LYS A 52 1.91 -26.81 6.09
CA LYS A 52 0.78 -27.67 5.69
C LYS A 52 0.59 -28.80 6.71
N ASP A 53 -0.65 -29.05 7.11
CA ASP A 53 -1.07 -30.10 8.04
C ASP A 53 -2.38 -30.73 7.55
N GLY A 54 -2.26 -31.84 6.80
CA GLY A 54 -3.39 -32.40 6.05
C GLY A 54 -3.87 -31.44 4.96
N GLU A 55 -5.16 -31.09 5.02
CA GLU A 55 -5.79 -30.11 4.11
C GLU A 55 -5.68 -28.67 4.65
N ASP A 56 -5.19 -28.50 5.87
CA ASP A 56 -5.07 -27.20 6.54
C ASP A 56 -3.65 -26.64 6.50
N PHE A 57 -3.52 -25.41 6.97
CA PHE A 57 -2.26 -24.71 7.20
C PHE A 57 -2.20 -24.21 8.64
N ILE A 58 -1.08 -24.45 9.32
CA ILE A 58 -0.77 -23.92 10.65
C ILE A 58 0.15 -22.72 10.50
N ILE A 59 -0.35 -21.54 10.87
CA ILE A 59 0.32 -20.26 10.69
C ILE A 59 0.96 -19.82 12.00
N ASN A 60 2.22 -19.39 11.92
CA ASN A 60 2.96 -18.81 13.03
C ASN A 60 3.73 -17.56 12.57
N GLY A 61 3.74 -16.52 13.42
CA GLY A 61 4.51 -15.31 13.20
C GLY A 61 3.80 -14.02 13.57
N THR A 62 4.40 -12.91 13.18
CA THR A 62 3.92 -11.57 13.54
C THR A 62 3.98 -10.64 12.33
N LYS A 63 2.90 -9.91 12.09
CA LYS A 63 2.83 -8.80 11.14
C LYS A 63 2.72 -7.50 11.92
N HIS A 64 3.27 -6.39 11.38
CA HIS A 64 3.15 -5.08 12.01
C HIS A 64 2.90 -3.95 11.01
N PHE A 65 2.57 -2.76 11.54
CA PHE A 65 2.11 -1.63 10.74
C PHE A 65 0.88 -1.94 9.89
N ILE A 66 -0.03 -2.79 10.43
CA ILE A 66 -1.21 -3.20 9.70
C ILE A 66 -2.33 -2.19 9.94
N SER A 67 -2.61 -1.44 8.89
CA SER A 67 -3.56 -0.34 8.91
C SER A 67 -4.97 -0.83 9.11
N HIS A 68 -5.68 -0.20 10.06
CA HIS A 68 -7.10 -0.43 10.33
C HIS A 68 -7.49 -1.86 10.71
N ALA A 69 -6.54 -2.72 11.06
CA ALA A 69 -6.88 -4.08 11.49
C ALA A 69 -7.74 -4.12 12.77
N ASN A 70 -7.69 -3.05 13.59
CA ASN A 70 -8.54 -2.91 14.78
C ASN A 70 -10.05 -2.92 14.46
N ILE A 71 -10.46 -2.50 13.27
CA ILE A 71 -11.86 -2.46 12.82
C ILE A 71 -12.16 -3.44 11.69
N ALA A 72 -11.14 -4.13 11.14
CA ALA A 72 -11.31 -5.08 10.05
C ALA A 72 -12.07 -6.34 10.50
N ASP A 73 -12.97 -6.86 9.67
CA ASP A 73 -13.68 -8.14 9.89
C ASP A 73 -12.81 -9.32 9.48
N PHE A 74 -11.91 -9.11 8.53
CA PHE A 74 -10.93 -10.10 8.10
C PHE A 74 -9.64 -9.43 7.65
N VAL A 75 -8.55 -10.19 7.58
CA VAL A 75 -7.28 -9.72 7.07
C VAL A 75 -6.82 -10.54 5.86
N ILE A 76 -6.25 -9.84 4.88
CA ILE A 76 -5.55 -10.41 3.74
C ILE A 76 -4.08 -10.50 4.12
N VAL A 77 -3.55 -11.72 4.31
CA VAL A 77 -2.19 -11.88 4.85
C VAL A 77 -1.29 -12.66 3.90
N PHE A 78 -0.08 -12.15 3.68
CA PHE A 78 0.96 -12.79 2.88
C PHE A 78 1.93 -13.53 3.78
N ILE A 79 2.08 -14.83 3.54
CA ILE A 79 2.82 -15.75 4.42
C ILE A 79 3.70 -16.67 3.59
N ALA A 80 4.91 -16.97 4.08
CA ALA A 80 5.78 -17.96 3.46
C ALA A 80 5.21 -19.37 3.66
N THR A 81 5.06 -20.12 2.58
CA THR A 81 4.50 -21.50 2.57
C THR A 81 5.48 -22.53 2.05
N GLY A 82 6.69 -22.12 1.71
CA GLY A 82 7.75 -22.99 1.21
C GLY A 82 8.97 -22.20 0.77
N GLU A 83 9.95 -22.92 0.28
CA GLU A 83 11.18 -22.37 -0.31
C GLU A 83 11.52 -23.14 -1.59
N GLU A 84 12.06 -22.45 -2.59
CA GLU A 84 12.62 -23.03 -3.80
C GLU A 84 14.10 -22.68 -3.93
N GLU A 85 14.90 -23.59 -4.43
CA GLU A 85 16.30 -23.33 -4.78
C GLU A 85 16.35 -22.58 -6.11
N THR A 86 17.10 -21.50 -6.14
CA THR A 86 17.35 -20.72 -7.37
C THR A 86 18.85 -20.52 -7.55
N PRO A 87 19.33 -20.16 -8.75
CA PRO A 87 20.76 -19.85 -8.97
C PRO A 87 21.28 -18.70 -8.10
N LYS A 88 20.38 -17.90 -7.52
CA LYS A 88 20.70 -16.77 -6.61
C LYS A 88 20.53 -17.13 -5.12
N GLY A 89 20.29 -18.41 -4.79
CA GLY A 89 20.02 -18.90 -3.45
C GLY A 89 18.54 -19.23 -3.21
N LYS A 90 18.20 -19.53 -1.96
CA LYS A 90 16.83 -19.89 -1.56
C LYS A 90 15.88 -18.71 -1.72
N LYS A 91 14.75 -18.97 -2.34
CA LYS A 91 13.65 -18.00 -2.52
C LYS A 91 12.39 -18.51 -1.83
N LYS A 92 11.79 -17.69 -0.97
CA LYS A 92 10.53 -18.04 -0.32
C LYS A 92 9.36 -18.02 -1.29
N LEU A 93 8.56 -19.07 -1.21
CA LEU A 93 7.26 -19.18 -1.85
C LEU A 93 6.23 -18.56 -0.91
N ILE A 94 5.45 -17.63 -1.42
CA ILE A 94 4.51 -16.84 -0.64
C ILE A 94 3.09 -17.17 -1.09
N THR A 95 2.20 -17.36 -0.12
CA THR A 95 0.77 -17.57 -0.35
C THR A 95 0.00 -16.44 0.33
N CYS A 96 -1.12 -16.05 -0.27
CA CYS A 96 -2.05 -15.09 0.30
C CYS A 96 -3.21 -15.85 0.97
N PHE A 97 -3.57 -15.46 2.20
CA PHE A 97 -4.66 -16.07 2.96
C PHE A 97 -5.67 -15.01 3.39
N LEU A 98 -6.93 -15.43 3.50
CA LEU A 98 -8.00 -14.68 4.14
C LEU A 98 -8.16 -15.22 5.57
N VAL A 99 -8.01 -14.35 6.58
CA VAL A 99 -8.11 -14.73 7.99
C VAL A 99 -9.20 -13.92 8.65
N ASP A 100 -10.26 -14.59 9.08
CA ASP A 100 -11.37 -13.93 9.75
C ASP A 100 -10.99 -13.48 11.15
N ARG A 101 -11.56 -12.36 11.58
CA ARG A 101 -11.49 -11.92 12.98
C ARG A 101 -12.07 -13.02 13.88
N GLY A 102 -11.38 -13.31 14.97
CA GLY A 102 -11.78 -14.33 15.93
C GLY A 102 -11.32 -15.75 15.58
N THR A 103 -10.59 -15.95 14.48
CA THR A 103 -9.96 -17.25 14.19
C THR A 103 -9.04 -17.65 15.37
N PRO A 104 -9.16 -18.88 15.91
CA PRO A 104 -8.31 -19.35 16.99
C PRO A 104 -6.83 -19.24 16.64
N GLY A 105 -6.01 -18.70 17.57
CA GLY A 105 -4.60 -18.48 17.36
C GLY A 105 -4.27 -17.17 16.60
N PHE A 106 -5.27 -16.41 16.16
CA PHE A 106 -5.10 -15.09 15.56
C PHE A 106 -5.48 -14.00 16.53
N GLN A 107 -4.57 -13.03 16.76
CA GLN A 107 -4.80 -11.88 17.63
C GLN A 107 -4.41 -10.57 16.94
N ILE A 108 -5.22 -9.55 17.19
CA ILE A 108 -4.99 -8.17 16.76
C ILE A 108 -4.69 -7.36 18.01
N LYS A 109 -3.55 -6.66 18.01
CA LYS A 109 -3.12 -5.79 19.13
C LYS A 109 -2.93 -4.38 18.61
N ASP A 110 -3.13 -3.41 19.52
CA ASP A 110 -2.74 -2.03 19.25
C ASP A 110 -1.25 -1.97 18.94
N GLY A 111 -0.91 -1.14 17.97
CA GLY A 111 0.45 -1.01 17.48
C GLY A 111 0.99 0.39 17.70
N TYR A 112 1.36 1.07 16.62
CA TYR A 112 2.14 2.29 16.68
C TYR A 112 1.29 3.54 16.48
N ASN A 113 1.53 4.56 17.29
CA ASN A 113 0.95 5.89 17.09
C ASN A 113 1.73 6.63 16.01
N SER A 114 1.04 7.02 14.94
CA SER A 114 1.64 7.81 13.87
C SER A 114 1.69 9.29 14.24
N VAL A 115 2.81 9.95 13.92
CA VAL A 115 2.96 11.41 14.10
C VAL A 115 2.04 12.20 13.18
N SER A 116 1.87 11.73 11.93
CA SER A 116 1.15 12.45 10.87
C SER A 116 -0.31 12.04 10.73
N HIS A 117 -0.64 10.77 10.83
CA HIS A 117 -1.97 10.23 10.63
C HIS A 117 -2.55 9.74 11.96
N ARG A 118 -2.88 10.65 12.87
CA ARG A 118 -3.28 10.32 14.25
C ARG A 118 -4.57 9.49 14.36
N GLY A 119 -5.49 9.61 13.41
CA GLY A 119 -6.69 8.78 13.32
C GLY A 119 -6.47 7.44 12.61
N TYR A 120 -5.23 7.14 12.22
CA TYR A 120 -4.85 5.95 11.47
C TYR A 120 -4.20 4.93 12.40
N GLN A 121 -4.94 3.90 12.76
CA GLN A 121 -4.45 2.88 13.66
C GLN A 121 -3.56 1.89 12.89
N ASN A 122 -2.31 1.74 13.34
CA ASN A 122 -1.40 0.72 12.86
C ASN A 122 -1.30 -0.40 13.88
N CYS A 123 -1.81 -1.57 13.55
CA CYS A 123 -1.90 -2.71 14.46
C CYS A 123 -0.74 -3.68 14.30
N ILE A 124 -0.59 -4.53 15.31
CA ILE A 124 0.27 -5.70 15.31
C ILE A 124 -0.64 -6.93 15.27
N LEU A 125 -0.36 -7.84 14.33
CA LEU A 125 -1.06 -9.11 14.20
C LEU A 125 -0.14 -10.23 14.65
N THR A 126 -0.63 -11.12 15.51
CA THR A 126 0.11 -12.30 15.93
C THR A 126 -0.66 -13.57 15.57
N PHE A 127 0.08 -14.52 15.04
CA PHE A 127 -0.41 -15.86 14.70
C PHE A 127 0.37 -16.86 15.56
N ASP A 128 -0.36 -17.62 16.38
CA ASP A 128 0.18 -18.66 17.24
C ASP A 128 -0.62 -19.95 17.00
N ASN A 129 -0.03 -20.87 16.26
CA ASN A 129 -0.67 -22.10 15.81
C ASN A 129 -2.06 -21.86 15.21
N CYS A 130 -2.20 -20.76 14.47
CA CYS A 130 -3.44 -20.36 13.81
C CYS A 130 -3.74 -21.33 12.67
N ARG A 131 -4.78 -22.14 12.81
CA ARG A 131 -5.19 -23.14 11.82
C ARG A 131 -6.16 -22.53 10.82
N LEU A 132 -5.85 -22.68 9.54
CA LEU A 132 -6.70 -22.25 8.44
C LEU A 132 -6.88 -23.38 7.42
N PRO A 133 -8.10 -23.63 6.94
CA PRO A 133 -8.35 -24.55 5.85
C PRO A 133 -7.81 -23.99 4.53
N SER A 134 -7.47 -24.88 3.58
CA SER A 134 -7.00 -24.50 2.26
C SER A 134 -7.97 -23.63 1.46
N SER A 135 -9.28 -23.69 1.79
CA SER A 135 -10.31 -22.82 1.20
C SER A 135 -10.11 -21.33 1.51
N LYS A 136 -9.29 -20.98 2.51
CA LYS A 136 -8.94 -19.60 2.85
C LYS A 136 -7.70 -19.09 2.07
N ILE A 137 -7.13 -19.87 1.16
CA ILE A 137 -6.11 -19.39 0.23
C ILE A 137 -6.78 -18.44 -0.78
N LEU A 138 -6.25 -17.23 -0.90
CA LEU A 138 -6.67 -16.26 -1.89
C LEU A 138 -5.78 -16.39 -3.14
N GLY A 139 -6.38 -16.74 -4.26
CA GLY A 139 -5.67 -17.13 -5.48
C GLY A 139 -5.12 -18.56 -5.38
N GLU A 140 -3.85 -18.77 -5.72
CA GLU A 140 -3.21 -20.08 -5.77
C GLU A 140 -2.11 -20.22 -4.71
N LEU A 141 -1.89 -21.45 -4.25
CA LEU A 141 -0.77 -21.80 -3.38
C LEU A 141 0.56 -21.40 -4.02
N HIS A 142 1.44 -20.76 -3.26
CA HIS A 142 2.76 -20.25 -3.69
C HIS A 142 2.73 -19.07 -4.70
N LYS A 143 1.55 -18.61 -5.10
CA LYS A 143 1.35 -17.50 -6.06
C LYS A 143 0.95 -16.18 -5.39
N GLY A 144 0.99 -16.08 -4.07
CA GLY A 144 0.62 -14.86 -3.35
C GLY A 144 1.44 -13.64 -3.75
N PHE A 145 2.69 -13.81 -4.18
CA PHE A 145 3.50 -12.69 -4.64
C PHE A 145 3.02 -12.12 -6.00
N ASP A 146 2.41 -12.93 -6.85
CA ASP A 146 1.83 -12.48 -8.11
C ASP A 146 0.59 -11.63 -7.83
N VAL A 147 -0.27 -12.08 -6.91
CA VAL A 147 -1.42 -11.31 -6.39
C VAL A 147 -0.96 -9.98 -5.78
N ALA A 148 0.13 -9.99 -5.00
CA ALA A 148 0.69 -8.77 -4.43
C ALA A 148 1.21 -7.80 -5.51
N ASN A 149 1.84 -8.29 -6.56
CA ASN A 149 2.37 -7.45 -7.64
C ASN A 149 1.27 -6.73 -8.41
N GLU A 150 0.16 -7.40 -8.72
CA GLU A 150 -0.99 -6.77 -9.38
C GLU A 150 -1.58 -5.65 -8.51
N TRP A 151 -1.74 -5.90 -7.22
CA TRP A 151 -2.19 -4.88 -6.27
C TRP A 151 -1.19 -3.71 -6.17
N LEU A 152 0.10 -4.00 -6.03
CA LEU A 152 1.14 -2.97 -5.94
C LEU A 152 1.17 -2.09 -7.18
N TYR A 153 0.95 -2.66 -8.36
CA TYR A 153 0.95 -1.93 -9.61
C TYR A 153 -0.14 -0.85 -9.63
N ALA A 154 -1.38 -1.23 -9.35
CA ALA A 154 -2.49 -0.29 -9.30
C ALA A 154 -2.35 0.73 -8.13
N THR A 155 -1.85 0.26 -6.97
CA THR A 155 -1.68 1.11 -5.79
C THR A 155 -0.63 2.19 -6.02
N ARG A 156 0.48 1.90 -6.70
CA ARG A 156 1.51 2.89 -7.02
C ARG A 156 0.95 4.05 -7.82
N ILE A 157 0.14 3.80 -8.84
CA ILE A 157 -0.51 4.87 -9.64
C ILE A 157 -1.43 5.71 -8.74
N THR A 158 -2.22 5.07 -7.90
CA THR A 158 -3.12 5.76 -6.96
C THR A 158 -2.34 6.67 -6.00
N VAL A 159 -1.23 6.18 -5.44
CA VAL A 159 -0.40 6.98 -4.52
C VAL A 159 0.26 8.15 -5.27
N ALA A 160 0.75 7.95 -6.50
CA ALA A 160 1.29 9.02 -7.34
C ALA A 160 0.24 10.12 -7.56
N ALA A 161 -0.98 9.76 -7.96
CA ALA A 161 -2.09 10.72 -8.15
C ALA A 161 -2.44 11.48 -6.87
N MET A 162 -2.46 10.79 -5.72
CA MET A 162 -2.67 11.43 -4.41
C MET A 162 -1.57 12.45 -4.08
N CYS A 163 -0.30 12.12 -4.35
CA CYS A 163 0.82 13.03 -4.11
C CYS A 163 0.75 14.26 -5.02
N VAL A 164 0.44 14.09 -6.31
CA VAL A 164 0.25 15.19 -7.25
C VAL A 164 -0.88 16.12 -6.80
N GLY A 165 -2.03 15.56 -6.42
CA GLY A 165 -3.17 16.35 -5.94
C GLY A 165 -2.84 17.17 -4.68
N ARG A 166 -2.11 16.57 -3.73
CA ARG A 166 -1.65 17.27 -2.52
C ARG A 166 -0.63 18.37 -2.86
N ALA A 167 0.34 18.06 -3.71
CA ALA A 167 1.35 19.04 -4.14
C ALA A 167 0.70 20.25 -4.84
N ARG A 168 -0.24 20.01 -5.74
CA ARG A 168 -1.02 21.08 -6.42
C ARG A 168 -1.80 21.93 -5.42
N ARG A 169 -2.40 21.32 -4.43
CA ARG A 169 -3.13 22.06 -3.38
C ARG A 169 -2.20 22.98 -2.57
N VAL A 170 -1.05 22.46 -2.13
CA VAL A 170 -0.06 23.24 -1.36
C VAL A 170 0.52 24.36 -2.23
N PHE A 171 0.80 24.07 -3.50
CA PHE A 171 1.27 25.08 -4.47
C PHE A 171 0.27 26.23 -4.62
N ASN A 172 -1.02 25.93 -4.76
CA ASN A 172 -2.05 26.97 -4.90
C ASN A 172 -2.11 27.88 -3.67
N TYR A 173 -1.99 27.35 -2.47
CA TYR A 173 -1.89 28.18 -1.25
C TYR A 173 -0.64 29.06 -1.24
N ALA A 174 0.52 28.51 -1.64
CA ALA A 174 1.74 29.28 -1.70
C ALA A 174 1.67 30.39 -2.76
N LEU A 175 1.07 30.13 -3.91
CA LEU A 175 0.83 31.09 -4.98
C LEU A 175 -0.11 32.22 -4.53
N GLU A 176 -1.25 31.88 -3.93
CA GLU A 176 -2.23 32.82 -3.39
C GLU A 176 -1.56 33.73 -2.35
N TRP A 177 -0.90 33.15 -1.34
CA TRP A 177 -0.21 33.91 -0.31
C TRP A 177 0.87 34.82 -0.87
N SER A 178 1.67 34.36 -1.81
CA SER A 178 2.74 35.17 -2.43
C SER A 178 2.21 36.32 -3.30
N SER A 179 0.97 36.19 -3.80
CA SER A 179 0.30 37.24 -4.58
C SER A 179 -0.41 38.27 -3.70
N GLU A 180 -0.64 37.97 -2.43
CA GLU A 180 -1.33 38.85 -1.47
C GLU A 180 -0.37 39.53 -0.50
N ARG A 181 0.57 38.78 0.05
CA ARG A 181 1.50 39.27 1.08
C ARG A 181 2.44 40.34 0.51
N GLU A 182 2.51 41.48 1.19
CA GLU A 182 3.41 42.57 0.86
C GLU A 182 4.58 42.69 1.84
N GLN A 183 5.76 42.91 1.31
CA GLN A 183 6.95 43.33 2.06
C GLN A 183 7.82 44.24 1.16
N PHE A 184 8.51 45.18 1.78
CA PHE A 184 9.36 46.15 1.05
C PHE A 184 8.59 46.88 -0.08
N GLY A 185 7.32 47.20 0.17
CA GLY A 185 6.49 47.99 -0.73
C GLY A 185 5.94 47.26 -1.97
N GLN A 186 6.05 45.92 -2.02
CA GLN A 186 5.51 45.12 -3.12
C GLN A 186 5.09 43.70 -2.66
N LYS A 187 4.30 42.99 -3.49
CA LYS A 187 3.93 41.61 -3.29
C LYS A 187 5.17 40.72 -3.28
N ILE A 188 5.23 39.78 -2.33
CA ILE A 188 6.42 38.92 -2.18
C ILE A 188 6.66 38.02 -3.41
N GLY A 189 5.62 37.67 -4.17
CA GLY A 189 5.73 36.92 -5.42
C GLY A 189 6.53 37.63 -6.51
N LYS A 190 6.77 38.97 -6.42
CA LYS A 190 7.59 39.73 -7.35
C LYS A 190 9.10 39.56 -7.10
N PHE A 191 9.50 39.06 -5.93
CA PHE A 191 10.91 38.79 -5.65
C PHE A 191 11.35 37.50 -6.33
N GLN A 192 12.44 37.51 -7.07
CA GLN A 192 12.96 36.31 -7.78
C GLN A 192 13.22 35.14 -6.87
N GLY A 193 13.65 35.36 -5.61
CA GLY A 193 13.84 34.33 -4.62
C GLY A 193 12.53 33.55 -4.24
N VAL A 194 11.37 34.14 -4.52
CA VAL A 194 10.05 33.52 -4.34
C VAL A 194 9.51 32.98 -5.66
N SER A 195 9.50 33.82 -6.73
CA SER A 195 8.92 33.45 -8.03
C SER A 195 9.63 32.25 -8.67
N PHE A 196 10.96 32.14 -8.55
CA PHE A 196 11.69 30.99 -9.08
C PHE A 196 11.34 29.68 -8.36
N LYS A 197 11.15 29.74 -7.05
CA LYS A 197 10.68 28.56 -6.30
C LYS A 197 9.30 28.11 -6.76
N LEU A 198 8.39 29.05 -7.01
CA LEU A 198 7.05 28.73 -7.52
C LEU A 198 7.11 28.13 -8.94
N ALA A 199 7.99 28.68 -9.81
CA ALA A 199 8.20 28.13 -11.14
C ALA A 199 8.76 26.70 -11.11
N ASP A 200 9.74 26.43 -10.24
CA ASP A 200 10.28 25.08 -10.04
C ASP A 200 9.24 24.11 -9.51
N MET A 201 8.41 24.56 -8.55
CA MET A 201 7.35 23.74 -7.96
C MET A 201 6.32 23.32 -9.02
N ILE A 202 5.77 24.28 -9.80
CA ILE A 202 4.76 23.95 -10.81
C ILE A 202 5.33 23.07 -11.92
N THR A 203 6.56 23.31 -12.35
CA THR A 203 7.23 22.45 -13.35
C THR A 203 7.33 21.00 -12.88
N LYS A 204 7.69 20.77 -11.62
CA LYS A 204 7.77 19.41 -11.04
C LYS A 204 6.40 18.78 -10.89
N ILE A 205 5.39 19.56 -10.46
CA ILE A 205 4.01 19.08 -10.31
C ILE A 205 3.45 18.65 -11.67
N ASP A 206 3.62 19.45 -12.70
CA ASP A 206 3.12 19.13 -14.04
C ASP A 206 3.86 17.92 -14.64
N ALA A 207 5.17 17.81 -14.46
CA ALA A 207 5.92 16.63 -14.88
C ALA A 207 5.43 15.35 -14.17
N ALA A 208 5.17 15.41 -12.85
CA ALA A 208 4.64 14.29 -12.10
C ALA A 208 3.22 13.92 -12.55
N ASP A 209 2.38 14.91 -12.83
CA ASP A 209 1.01 14.75 -13.31
C ASP A 209 0.99 14.02 -14.67
N PHE A 210 1.77 14.50 -15.65
CA PHE A 210 1.90 13.85 -16.95
C PHE A 210 2.40 12.40 -16.85
N LEU A 211 3.40 12.13 -16.01
CA LEU A 211 3.88 10.76 -15.78
C LEU A 211 2.80 9.87 -15.15
N THR A 212 2.02 10.41 -14.22
CA THR A 212 0.93 9.68 -13.56
C THR A 212 -0.19 9.37 -14.54
N LEU A 213 -0.62 10.34 -15.35
CA LEU A 213 -1.64 10.17 -16.39
C LEU A 213 -1.17 9.19 -17.47
N ASN A 214 0.07 9.30 -17.95
CA ASN A 214 0.65 8.35 -18.89
C ASN A 214 0.69 6.92 -18.30
N SER A 215 1.02 6.79 -17.01
CA SER A 215 1.02 5.49 -16.33
C SER A 215 -0.36 4.86 -16.29
N ALA A 216 -1.38 5.66 -15.97
CA ALA A 216 -2.77 5.21 -15.94
C ALA A 216 -3.23 4.78 -17.34
N TRP A 217 -2.96 5.60 -18.36
CA TRP A 217 -3.28 5.29 -19.75
C TRP A 217 -2.61 4.00 -20.23
N ARG A 218 -1.32 3.80 -19.88
CA ARG A 218 -0.61 2.57 -20.22
C ARG A 218 -1.24 1.34 -19.59
N LEU A 219 -1.67 1.45 -18.32
CA LEU A 219 -2.36 0.36 -17.63
C LEU A 219 -3.69 0.02 -18.31
N ASP A 220 -4.49 1.03 -18.64
CA ASP A 220 -5.77 0.85 -19.34
C ASP A 220 -5.60 0.18 -20.73
N ASN A 221 -4.43 0.34 -21.34
CA ASN A 221 -4.08 -0.27 -22.63
C ASN A 221 -3.22 -1.54 -22.50
N ASN A 222 -3.14 -2.15 -21.30
CA ASN A 222 -2.34 -3.37 -21.03
C ASN A 222 -0.84 -3.22 -21.35
N LEU A 223 -0.29 -2.03 -21.24
CA LEU A 223 1.12 -1.73 -21.43
C LEU A 223 1.83 -1.63 -20.06
N SER A 224 3.10 -2.03 -20.01
CA SER A 224 3.90 -1.85 -18.78
C SER A 224 4.08 -0.37 -18.47
N ALA A 225 3.82 0.03 -17.23
CA ALA A 225 4.01 1.40 -16.71
C ALA A 225 4.96 1.45 -15.48
N ASN A 226 5.70 0.39 -15.22
CA ASN A 226 6.54 0.29 -14.02
C ASN A 226 7.57 1.41 -13.91
N ARG A 227 8.17 1.83 -15.03
CA ARG A 227 9.17 2.90 -15.07
C ARG A 227 8.54 4.26 -14.76
N GLU A 228 7.45 4.59 -15.43
CA GLU A 228 6.76 5.88 -15.32
C GLU A 228 6.20 6.08 -13.91
N VAL A 229 5.60 5.03 -13.33
CA VAL A 229 5.09 5.03 -11.96
C VAL A 229 6.22 5.23 -10.95
N ALA A 230 7.35 4.53 -11.12
CA ALA A 230 8.48 4.68 -10.22
C ALA A 230 9.07 6.10 -10.28
N LEU A 231 9.19 6.68 -11.49
CA LEU A 231 9.69 8.05 -11.67
C LEU A 231 8.77 9.08 -11.02
N SER A 232 7.46 9.00 -11.27
CA SER A 232 6.49 9.92 -10.68
C SER A 232 6.45 9.80 -9.15
N LEU A 233 6.32 8.59 -8.63
CA LEU A 233 6.13 8.35 -7.20
C LEU A 233 7.39 8.65 -6.38
N ILE A 234 8.55 8.13 -6.82
CA ILE A 234 9.78 8.13 -6.00
C ILE A 234 10.60 9.41 -6.23
N HIS A 235 10.72 9.87 -7.47
CA HIS A 235 11.68 10.92 -7.81
C HIS A 235 11.08 12.32 -7.92
N ILE A 236 9.78 12.45 -8.18
CA ILE A 236 9.13 13.75 -8.36
C ILE A 236 8.16 14.05 -7.20
N SER A 237 7.35 13.08 -6.80
CA SER A 237 6.31 13.27 -5.78
C SER A 237 6.78 12.98 -4.36
N GLU A 238 8.00 12.52 -4.16
CA GLU A 238 8.55 12.23 -2.84
C GLU A 238 8.69 13.51 -2.00
N PRO A 239 8.03 13.61 -0.83
CA PRO A 239 8.04 14.81 -0.01
C PRO A 239 9.40 15.12 0.64
N THR A 240 10.31 14.16 0.73
CA THR A 240 11.61 14.33 1.39
C THR A 240 12.51 15.35 0.70
N ARG A 241 12.37 15.59 -0.60
CA ARG A 241 13.13 16.61 -1.33
C ARG A 241 12.56 18.03 -1.20
N LEU A 242 11.30 18.17 -0.79
CA LEU A 242 10.68 19.48 -0.53
C LEU A 242 11.01 20.01 0.87
N ALA A 243 11.53 19.17 1.76
CA ALA A 243 11.90 19.52 3.13
C ALA A 243 13.37 20.03 3.27
N THR A 244 14.12 20.10 2.21
CA THR A 244 15.53 20.56 2.19
C THR A 244 15.70 21.97 1.60
N ILE A 245 14.67 22.80 1.74
CA ILE A 245 14.78 24.24 1.39
C ILE A 245 14.48 25.08 2.63
#